data_8b46a8b8dc2d5c9070ed5782e1ab5233
#
_entry.id   8b46a8b8dc2d5c9070ed5782e1ab5233
#
_cell.length_a   1.000
_cell.length_b   1.000
_cell.length_c   1.000
_cell.angle_alpha   90.00
_cell.angle_beta   90.00
_cell.angle_gamma   90.00
#
_symmetry.space_group_name_H-M   'P 1'
#
loop_
_entity.id
_entity.type
_entity.pdbx_description
1 polymer ?
#
loop_
_entity_poly.entity_id
_entity_poly.type
_entity_poly.pdbx_seq_one_letter_code
_entity_poly.pdbx_strand_id
1 'polypeptide(L)'
;SNGEWDAFIFKMNKDGDWLWAKNVGSNKTDRADGIAIDVCGDVYITGEYRNPMVFPGANASNGTDTLSHRQKRDVFVAKMNNQGEWKWAKRARSSKTDKPYQMSVDINKQVFVCGTSGSEMTYSNGLVVDAQIPGDTTMSAWVAQIDGASNNGDWVWAKLGGCDTDDDDRTNDICPDGFGNVYA
;
A
#
# COMPACT_ATOMS: atom_id res chain seq x y z
N SER A 1 -12.78 13.32 10.72
CA SER A 1 -12.09 13.27 9.42
C SER A 1 -11.19 14.50 9.30
N ASN A 2 -10.09 14.34 8.59
CA ASN A 2 -9.13 15.40 8.32
C ASN A 2 -9.40 16.07 6.96
N GLY A 3 -10.31 15.52 6.17
CA GLY A 3 -10.61 15.96 4.80
C GLY A 3 -12.02 15.63 4.35
N GLU A 4 -12.17 15.42 3.05
CA GLU A 4 -13.45 15.07 2.44
C GLU A 4 -13.85 13.63 2.82
N TRP A 5 -12.95 12.67 2.60
CA TRP A 5 -13.11 11.24 2.95
C TRP A 5 -11.76 10.72 3.45
N ASP A 6 -11.75 10.02 4.58
CA ASP A 6 -10.57 9.43 5.17
C ASP A 6 -10.66 7.90 5.18
N ALA A 7 -9.52 7.22 5.15
CA ALA A 7 -9.44 5.79 5.39
C ALA A 7 -9.79 5.49 6.85
N PHE A 8 -10.58 4.45 7.07
CA PHE A 8 -11.04 4.02 8.37
C PHE A 8 -10.73 2.54 8.59
N ILE A 9 -10.10 2.23 9.71
CA ILE A 9 -9.71 0.87 10.11
C ILE A 9 -10.26 0.61 11.50
N PHE A 10 -10.81 -0.56 11.73
CA PHE A 10 -11.31 -0.95 13.04
C PHE A 10 -11.05 -2.43 13.32
N LYS A 11 -11.01 -2.75 14.61
CA LYS A 11 -10.92 -4.12 15.12
C LYS A 11 -12.14 -4.44 15.98
N MET A 12 -12.72 -5.60 15.74
CA MET A 12 -13.79 -6.17 16.55
C MET A 12 -13.33 -7.52 17.13
N ASN A 13 -13.91 -7.92 18.25
CA ASN A 13 -13.75 -9.27 18.76
C ASN A 13 -14.69 -10.26 18.04
N LYS A 14 -14.63 -11.54 18.38
CA LYS A 14 -15.46 -12.60 17.79
C LYS A 14 -16.97 -12.42 18.07
N ASP A 15 -17.34 -11.62 19.05
CA ASP A 15 -18.72 -11.38 19.47
C ASP A 15 -19.30 -10.09 18.83
N GLY A 16 -18.48 -9.39 18.01
CA GLY A 16 -18.85 -8.16 17.31
C GLY A 16 -18.64 -6.88 18.11
N ASP A 17 -17.99 -6.94 19.27
CA ASP A 17 -17.72 -5.75 20.06
C ASP A 17 -16.50 -4.99 19.52
N TRP A 18 -16.59 -3.68 19.51
CA TRP A 18 -15.51 -2.79 19.09
C TRP A 18 -14.35 -2.83 20.08
N LEU A 19 -13.15 -3.12 19.60
CA LEU A 19 -11.93 -3.07 20.39
C LEU A 19 -11.18 -1.75 20.19
N TRP A 20 -11.02 -1.33 18.94
CA TRP A 20 -10.48 -0.02 18.60
C TRP A 20 -10.87 0.38 17.17
N ALA A 21 -10.80 1.67 16.89
CA ALA A 21 -10.95 2.25 15.57
C ALA A 21 -9.90 3.33 15.35
N LYS A 22 -9.40 3.45 14.13
CA LYS A 22 -8.43 4.45 13.69
C LYS A 22 -8.88 5.03 12.36
N ASN A 23 -8.61 6.30 12.17
CA ASN A 23 -8.66 6.92 10.86
C ASN A 23 -7.27 7.39 10.46
N VAL A 24 -7.02 7.43 9.17
CA VAL A 24 -5.85 8.06 8.58
C VAL A 24 -6.26 8.71 7.27
N GLY A 25 -5.81 9.92 7.07
CA GLY A 25 -6.16 10.69 5.89
C GLY A 25 -5.45 12.01 5.83
N SER A 26 -5.60 12.67 4.69
CA SER A 26 -5.13 14.01 4.40
C SER A 26 -6.30 15.00 4.47
N ASN A 27 -6.14 16.21 3.93
CA ASN A 27 -7.25 17.16 3.77
C ASN A 27 -8.02 16.97 2.45
N LYS A 28 -7.86 15.83 1.77
CA LYS A 28 -8.56 15.43 0.55
C LYS A 28 -9.19 14.05 0.71
N THR A 29 -9.67 13.49 -0.40
CA THR A 29 -10.22 12.13 -0.42
C THR A 29 -9.10 11.09 -0.39
N ASP A 30 -9.11 10.26 0.64
CA ASP A 30 -8.18 9.16 0.87
C ASP A 30 -8.99 7.86 1.09
N ARG A 31 -8.45 6.71 0.69
CA ARG A 31 -9.15 5.42 0.74
C ARG A 31 -8.20 4.33 1.21
N ALA A 32 -8.73 3.37 1.96
CA ALA A 32 -8.10 2.08 2.18
C ALA A 32 -8.79 1.06 1.25
N ASP A 33 -7.99 0.31 0.49
CA ASP A 33 -8.48 -0.63 -0.52
C ASP A 33 -8.15 -2.08 -0.15
N GLY A 34 -7.01 -2.33 0.51
CA GLY A 34 -6.59 -3.66 0.96
C GLY A 34 -6.16 -3.71 2.42
N ILE A 35 -6.37 -4.88 3.05
CA ILE A 35 -5.95 -5.17 4.42
C ILE A 35 -5.45 -6.61 4.52
N ALA A 36 -4.36 -6.81 5.27
CA ALA A 36 -3.83 -8.14 5.61
C ALA A 36 -3.35 -8.17 7.07
N ILE A 37 -3.30 -9.36 7.67
CA ILE A 37 -2.90 -9.55 9.07
C ILE A 37 -1.87 -10.68 9.12
N ASP A 38 -0.73 -10.44 9.76
CA ASP A 38 0.30 -11.47 9.93
C ASP A 38 0.00 -12.40 11.12
N VAL A 39 0.80 -13.45 11.25
CA VAL A 39 0.68 -14.47 12.31
C VAL A 39 0.85 -13.91 13.75
N CYS A 40 1.43 -12.72 13.91
CA CYS A 40 1.56 -12.02 15.18
C CYS A 40 0.40 -11.07 15.47
N GLY A 41 -0.53 -10.91 14.53
CA GLY A 41 -1.66 -10.00 14.62
C GLY A 41 -1.33 -8.55 14.27
N ASP A 42 -0.16 -8.28 13.68
CA ASP A 42 0.14 -6.98 13.10
C ASP A 42 -0.68 -6.79 11.82
N VAL A 43 -1.18 -5.59 11.62
CA VAL A 43 -2.12 -5.25 10.54
C VAL A 43 -1.40 -4.41 9.49
N TYR A 44 -1.56 -4.80 8.24
CA TYR A 44 -1.06 -4.06 7.08
C TYR A 44 -2.24 -3.53 6.29
N ILE A 45 -2.16 -2.30 5.84
CA ILE A 45 -3.18 -1.68 4.98
C ILE A 45 -2.54 -1.02 3.77
N THR A 46 -3.25 -1.00 2.68
CA THR A 46 -2.89 -0.24 1.48
C THR A 46 -4.07 0.59 1.00
N GLY A 47 -3.77 1.67 0.31
CA GLY A 47 -4.80 2.54 -0.23
C GLY A 47 -4.23 3.69 -1.05
N GLU A 48 -5.11 4.57 -1.50
CA GLU A 48 -4.75 5.76 -2.26
C GLU A 48 -4.91 7.04 -1.44
N TYR A 49 -4.06 8.04 -1.69
CA TYR A 49 -4.13 9.34 -1.04
C TYR A 49 -3.83 10.48 -2.03
N ARG A 50 -4.34 11.68 -1.73
CA ARG A 50 -4.28 12.83 -2.64
C ARG A 50 -3.56 14.07 -2.10
N ASN A 51 -3.12 14.05 -0.85
CA ASN A 51 -2.33 15.11 -0.21
C ASN A 51 -1.42 14.52 0.84
N PRO A 52 -0.40 15.24 1.34
CA PRO A 52 0.48 14.70 2.37
C PRO A 52 -0.31 14.07 3.51
N MET A 53 -0.01 12.81 3.79
CA MET A 53 -0.70 11.99 4.80
C MET A 53 0.24 11.71 5.97
N VAL A 54 -0.25 11.86 7.19
CA VAL A 54 0.54 11.69 8.42
C VAL A 54 0.08 10.44 9.16
N PHE A 55 1.03 9.62 9.58
CA PHE A 55 0.83 8.42 10.39
C PHE A 55 1.44 8.65 11.78
N PRO A 56 0.66 9.11 12.78
CA PRO A 56 1.20 9.50 14.08
C PRO A 56 1.81 8.33 14.84
N GLY A 57 3.09 8.45 15.24
CA GLY A 57 3.83 7.41 15.94
C GLY A 57 4.51 6.38 15.04
N ALA A 58 4.26 6.42 13.72
CA ALA A 58 5.00 5.61 12.77
C ALA A 58 6.47 6.07 12.75
N ASN A 59 7.38 5.12 12.52
CA ASN A 59 8.82 5.34 12.51
C ASN A 59 9.35 5.99 13.81
N ALA A 60 9.59 5.14 14.81
CA ALA A 60 9.93 5.51 16.20
C ALA A 60 11.07 6.53 16.39
N SER A 61 11.91 6.74 15.39
CA SER A 61 12.99 7.73 15.46
C SER A 61 12.50 9.18 15.39
N ASN A 62 11.36 9.44 14.72
CA ASN A 62 10.85 10.80 14.49
C ASN A 62 9.43 11.01 15.02
N GLY A 63 8.79 9.98 15.55
CA GLY A 63 7.43 10.04 16.12
C GLY A 63 6.29 10.16 15.11
N THR A 64 6.58 10.37 13.82
CA THR A 64 5.59 10.53 12.76
C THR A 64 6.21 10.16 11.43
N ASP A 65 5.48 9.38 10.62
CA ASP A 65 5.83 9.18 9.22
C ASP A 65 4.90 10.01 8.35
N THR A 66 5.46 10.88 7.50
CA THR A 66 4.71 11.74 6.61
C THR A 66 4.98 11.35 5.17
N LEU A 67 3.96 10.87 4.50
CA LEU A 67 4.03 10.56 3.08
C LEU A 67 3.81 11.84 2.27
N SER A 68 4.83 12.26 1.54
CA SER A 68 4.70 13.36 0.59
C SER A 68 3.89 12.92 -0.62
N HIS A 69 3.18 13.84 -1.24
CA HIS A 69 2.27 13.62 -2.35
C HIS A 69 2.73 14.35 -3.62
N ARG A 70 2.41 13.80 -4.80
CA ARG A 70 2.45 14.47 -6.10
C ARG A 70 1.02 14.69 -6.60
N GLN A 71 0.80 15.45 -7.64
CA GLN A 71 -0.48 16.04 -8.10
C GLN A 71 -1.66 15.08 -8.39
N LYS A 72 -1.47 13.76 -8.34
CA LYS A 72 -2.49 12.75 -8.64
C LYS A 72 -2.80 11.91 -7.41
N ARG A 73 -3.21 10.66 -7.57
CA ARG A 73 -3.35 9.69 -6.49
C ARG A 73 -2.08 8.88 -6.38
N ASP A 74 -1.53 8.82 -5.20
CA ASP A 74 -0.37 8.00 -4.87
C ASP A 74 -0.84 6.83 -3.99
N VAL A 75 -0.05 5.76 -3.94
CA VAL A 75 -0.29 4.57 -3.11
C VAL A 75 0.41 4.72 -1.77
N PHE A 76 -0.28 4.38 -0.69
CA PHE A 76 0.35 4.13 0.61
C PHE A 76 0.26 2.65 1.00
N VAL A 77 1.24 2.19 1.76
CA VAL A 77 1.22 0.95 2.53
C VAL A 77 1.67 1.29 3.93
N ALA A 78 0.92 0.85 4.93
CA ALA A 78 1.24 1.14 6.31
C ALA A 78 1.04 -0.10 7.20
N LYS A 79 1.85 -0.18 8.26
CA LYS A 79 1.78 -1.23 9.28
C LYS A 79 1.37 -0.63 10.61
N MET A 80 0.50 -1.32 11.31
CA MET A 80 0.21 -1.09 12.71
C MET A 80 0.32 -2.42 13.49
N ASN A 81 0.57 -2.32 14.79
CA ASN A 81 0.51 -3.48 15.66
C ASN A 81 -0.94 -3.87 15.98
N ASN A 82 -1.12 -4.96 16.69
CA ASN A 82 -2.44 -5.48 17.08
C ASN A 82 -3.22 -4.59 18.06
N GLN A 83 -2.59 -3.54 18.63
CA GLN A 83 -3.20 -2.49 19.45
C GLN A 83 -3.64 -1.27 18.62
N GLY A 84 -3.38 -1.26 17.31
CA GLY A 84 -3.71 -0.13 16.43
C GLY A 84 -2.72 1.03 16.51
N GLU A 85 -1.47 0.77 16.90
CA GLU A 85 -0.39 1.76 16.88
C GLU A 85 0.40 1.65 15.57
N TRP A 86 0.54 2.74 14.85
CA TRP A 86 1.32 2.80 13.61
C TRP A 86 2.79 2.48 13.88
N LYS A 87 3.39 1.69 13.00
CA LYS A 87 4.80 1.29 13.07
C LYS A 87 5.61 1.93 11.93
N TRP A 88 5.09 1.89 10.73
CA TRP A 88 5.69 2.54 9.57
C TRP A 88 4.64 2.79 8.48
N ALA A 89 4.94 3.72 7.58
CA ALA A 89 4.19 3.94 6.36
C ALA A 89 5.14 4.16 5.18
N LYS A 90 4.78 3.64 4.02
CA LYS A 90 5.54 3.70 2.77
C LYS A 90 4.66 4.15 1.63
N ARG A 91 5.28 4.78 0.64
CA ARG A 91 4.59 5.21 -0.57
C ARG A 91 5.15 4.54 -1.81
N ALA A 92 4.28 4.38 -2.79
CA ALA A 92 4.63 4.18 -4.19
C ALA A 92 3.85 5.20 -5.02
N ARG A 93 4.47 5.77 -6.03
CA ARG A 93 3.87 6.83 -6.84
C ARG A 93 4.44 6.90 -8.24
N SER A 94 3.63 7.40 -9.16
CA SER A 94 4.05 7.74 -10.52
C SER A 94 3.80 9.22 -10.83
N SER A 95 3.91 9.60 -12.09
CA SER A 95 3.48 10.91 -12.58
C SER A 95 1.99 10.97 -12.89
N LYS A 96 1.30 9.83 -12.87
CA LYS A 96 -0.14 9.68 -13.14
C LYS A 96 -0.88 9.16 -11.90
N THR A 97 -2.09 8.67 -12.07
CA THR A 97 -2.89 8.06 -11.00
C THR A 97 -2.44 6.63 -10.76
N ASP A 98 -2.17 6.32 -9.50
CA ASP A 98 -1.81 4.99 -9.04
C ASP A 98 -2.90 4.49 -8.09
N LYS A 99 -3.27 3.21 -8.22
CA LYS A 99 -4.29 2.59 -7.38
C LYS A 99 -3.81 1.22 -6.91
N PRO A 100 -3.79 0.97 -5.61
CA PRO A 100 -3.72 -0.40 -5.11
C PRO A 100 -5.12 -1.01 -5.17
N TYR A 101 -5.20 -2.34 -5.22
CA TYR A 101 -6.47 -3.05 -5.12
C TYR A 101 -6.48 -4.02 -3.94
N GLN A 102 -5.44 -4.81 -3.80
CA GLN A 102 -5.38 -5.83 -2.77
C GLN A 102 -3.96 -6.00 -2.24
N MET A 103 -3.87 -6.61 -1.06
CA MET A 103 -2.61 -7.00 -0.44
C MET A 103 -2.75 -8.34 0.29
N SER A 104 -1.63 -9.01 0.45
CA SER A 104 -1.53 -10.25 1.21
C SER A 104 -0.21 -10.29 1.98
N VAL A 105 -0.13 -11.12 3.02
CA VAL A 105 1.07 -11.32 3.81
C VAL A 105 1.34 -12.81 3.98
N ASP A 106 2.58 -13.22 3.79
CA ASP A 106 3.00 -14.60 4.00
C ASP A 106 3.39 -14.89 5.46
N ILE A 107 3.72 -16.14 5.76
CA ILE A 107 4.15 -16.59 7.09
C ILE A 107 5.48 -15.95 7.54
N ASN A 108 6.31 -15.50 6.60
CA ASN A 108 7.58 -14.82 6.85
C ASN A 108 7.39 -13.30 6.98
N LYS A 109 6.14 -12.82 7.01
CA LYS A 109 5.74 -11.40 7.04
C LYS A 109 6.17 -10.62 5.79
N GLN A 110 6.39 -11.30 4.67
CA GLN A 110 6.55 -10.60 3.40
C GLN A 110 5.19 -10.12 2.93
N VAL A 111 5.07 -8.83 2.69
CA VAL A 111 3.83 -8.18 2.28
C VAL A 111 3.85 -7.99 0.77
N PHE A 112 2.81 -8.44 0.11
CA PHE A 112 2.62 -8.29 -1.33
C PHE A 112 1.44 -7.36 -1.58
N VAL A 113 1.61 -6.45 -2.51
CA VAL A 113 0.60 -5.46 -2.90
C VAL A 113 0.48 -5.44 -4.40
N CYS A 114 -0.72 -5.34 -4.90
CA CYS A 114 -1.00 -5.26 -6.33
C CYS A 114 -1.94 -4.11 -6.69
N GLY A 115 -1.91 -3.71 -7.96
CA GLY A 115 -2.76 -2.61 -8.42
C GLY A 115 -2.51 -2.21 -9.87
N THR A 116 -2.82 -0.94 -10.18
CA THR A 116 -2.54 -0.32 -11.48
C THR A 116 -1.75 0.97 -11.33
N SER A 117 -0.93 1.28 -12.33
CA SER A 117 -0.21 2.54 -12.44
C SER A 117 -0.28 3.09 -13.86
N GLY A 118 -0.41 4.39 -13.97
CA GLY A 118 -0.45 5.06 -15.28
C GLY A 118 0.92 5.43 -15.85
N SER A 119 2.03 5.16 -15.17
CA SER A 119 3.39 5.40 -15.65
C SER A 119 4.44 4.76 -14.73
N GLU A 120 5.71 4.99 -15.04
CA GLU A 120 6.86 4.60 -14.19
C GLU A 120 6.60 4.88 -12.71
N MET A 121 6.77 3.86 -11.88
CA MET A 121 6.59 3.97 -10.42
C MET A 121 7.91 4.19 -9.68
N THR A 122 7.88 5.10 -8.73
CA THR A 122 8.97 5.37 -7.76
C THR A 122 8.50 5.03 -6.36
N TYR A 123 9.26 4.25 -5.64
CA TYR A 123 9.01 3.79 -4.28
C TYR A 123 9.81 4.59 -3.25
N SER A 124 9.39 4.60 -2.00
CA SER A 124 9.97 5.49 -0.97
C SER A 124 11.44 5.23 -0.64
N ASN A 125 11.96 4.04 -0.92
CA ASN A 125 13.39 3.70 -0.76
C ASN A 125 14.24 3.96 -2.03
N GLY A 126 13.65 4.61 -3.06
CA GLY A 126 14.35 4.89 -4.31
C GLY A 126 14.30 3.78 -5.36
N LEU A 127 13.63 2.66 -5.08
CA LEU A 127 13.33 1.65 -6.10
C LEU A 127 12.49 2.30 -7.21
N VAL A 128 12.88 2.10 -8.46
CA VAL A 128 12.20 2.58 -9.65
C VAL A 128 11.86 1.40 -10.53
N VAL A 129 10.64 1.36 -11.04
CA VAL A 129 10.19 0.36 -11.99
C VAL A 129 9.58 1.06 -13.19
N ASP A 130 10.26 0.94 -14.31
CA ASP A 130 9.82 1.52 -15.58
C ASP A 130 8.55 0.87 -16.10
N ALA A 131 7.71 1.64 -16.76
CA ALA A 131 6.67 1.11 -17.62
C ALA A 131 7.33 0.20 -18.67
N GLN A 132 6.83 -1.02 -18.80
CA GLN A 132 7.47 -2.05 -19.64
C GLN A 132 7.45 -1.72 -21.13
N ILE A 133 6.57 -0.83 -21.57
CA ILE A 133 6.34 -0.51 -22.98
C ILE A 133 6.57 0.99 -23.20
N PRO A 134 7.65 1.40 -23.88
CA PRO A 134 7.87 2.80 -24.23
C PRO A 134 6.74 3.35 -25.10
N GLY A 135 6.09 4.41 -24.63
CA GLY A 135 4.99 5.05 -25.35
C GLY A 135 3.60 4.57 -24.94
N ASP A 136 3.49 3.57 -24.09
CA ASP A 136 2.22 3.15 -23.53
C ASP A 136 1.61 4.29 -22.67
N THR A 137 0.37 4.63 -22.98
CA THR A 137 -0.41 5.66 -22.26
C THR A 137 -1.50 5.05 -21.38
N THR A 138 -1.65 3.75 -21.39
CA THR A 138 -2.65 2.98 -20.64
C THR A 138 -2.21 2.69 -19.20
N MET A 139 -3.08 2.09 -18.41
CA MET A 139 -2.76 1.67 -17.05
C MET A 139 -2.11 0.29 -17.09
N SER A 140 -0.95 0.15 -16.49
CA SER A 140 -0.26 -1.14 -16.33
C SER A 140 -0.54 -1.78 -14.99
N ALA A 141 -0.72 -3.09 -14.97
CA ALA A 141 -0.76 -3.87 -13.74
C ALA A 141 0.60 -3.81 -13.02
N TRP A 142 0.60 -3.76 -11.70
CA TRP A 142 1.84 -3.86 -10.91
C TRP A 142 1.68 -4.78 -9.72
N VAL A 143 2.79 -5.38 -9.32
CA VAL A 143 2.95 -6.17 -8.10
C VAL A 143 4.23 -5.75 -7.41
N ALA A 144 4.20 -5.61 -6.08
CA ALA A 144 5.37 -5.25 -5.30
C ALA A 144 5.43 -6.02 -3.98
N GLN A 145 6.65 -6.21 -3.48
CA GLN A 145 6.92 -6.83 -2.18
C GLN A 145 7.55 -5.82 -1.23
N ILE A 146 7.10 -5.87 0.03
CA ILE A 146 7.67 -5.12 1.16
C ILE A 146 8.13 -6.11 2.23
N ASP A 147 9.29 -5.86 2.84
CA ASP A 147 9.72 -6.57 4.03
C ASP A 147 8.92 -6.08 5.25
N GLY A 148 7.82 -6.75 5.55
CA GLY A 148 6.97 -6.46 6.70
C GLY A 148 7.56 -6.91 8.03
N ALA A 149 8.60 -7.77 8.02
CA ALA A 149 9.32 -8.18 9.22
C ALA A 149 10.25 -7.08 9.73
N SER A 150 10.77 -6.23 8.85
CA SER A 150 11.62 -5.11 9.24
C SER A 150 10.85 -4.05 10.04
N ASN A 151 11.56 -3.34 10.89
CA ASN A 151 10.98 -2.21 11.63
C ASN A 151 10.67 -1.01 10.74
N ASN A 152 11.09 -1.05 9.50
CA ASN A 152 11.06 0.07 8.58
C ASN A 152 10.12 -0.15 7.38
N GLY A 153 9.84 -1.41 7.02
CA GLY A 153 8.98 -1.75 5.88
C GLY A 153 9.60 -1.35 4.53
N ASP A 154 10.78 -1.90 4.21
CA ASP A 154 11.47 -1.54 2.98
C ASP A 154 10.91 -2.28 1.78
N TRP A 155 10.73 -1.58 0.65
CA TRP A 155 10.38 -2.20 -0.61
C TRP A 155 11.50 -3.11 -1.10
N VAL A 156 11.19 -4.37 -1.39
CA VAL A 156 12.16 -5.38 -1.79
C VAL A 156 12.27 -5.44 -3.31
N TRP A 157 11.15 -5.55 -3.98
CA TRP A 157 11.05 -5.52 -5.43
C TRP A 157 9.67 -5.05 -5.88
N ALA A 158 9.58 -4.62 -7.11
CA ALA A 158 8.32 -4.37 -7.80
C ALA A 158 8.43 -4.78 -9.27
N LYS A 159 7.31 -5.14 -9.87
CA LYS A 159 7.17 -5.50 -11.28
C LYS A 159 5.94 -4.83 -11.84
N LEU A 160 6.07 -4.32 -13.05
CA LEU A 160 4.96 -3.94 -13.90
C LEU A 160 4.70 -5.07 -14.90
N GLY A 161 3.45 -5.30 -15.21
CA GLY A 161 3.00 -6.24 -16.21
C GLY A 161 1.87 -5.62 -17.00
N GLY A 162 1.77 -5.96 -18.26
CA GLY A 162 0.75 -5.49 -19.16
C GLY A 162 0.98 -6.09 -20.55
N CYS A 163 0.01 -5.97 -21.42
CA CYS A 163 0.15 -6.32 -22.80
C CYS A 163 0.43 -5.07 -23.66
N ASP A 164 0.85 -5.26 -24.88
CA ASP A 164 1.16 -4.23 -25.87
C ASP A 164 -0.08 -3.71 -26.62
N THR A 165 -1.26 -3.90 -26.02
CA THR A 165 -2.53 -3.38 -26.54
C THR A 165 -2.88 -2.04 -25.87
N ASP A 166 -3.73 -1.24 -26.54
CA ASP A 166 -4.17 0.08 -26.04
C ASP A 166 -5.18 -0.02 -24.87
N ASP A 167 -5.29 -1.17 -24.18
CA ASP A 167 -6.23 -1.42 -23.09
C ASP A 167 -5.55 -1.31 -21.72
N ASP A 168 -6.33 -0.94 -20.71
CA ASP A 168 -5.88 -0.88 -19.31
C ASP A 168 -5.72 -2.29 -18.71
N ASP A 169 -4.54 -2.59 -18.18
CA ASP A 169 -4.27 -3.80 -17.41
C ASP A 169 -4.38 -3.54 -15.92
N ARG A 170 -4.84 -4.53 -15.16
CA ARG A 170 -4.93 -4.44 -13.71
C ARG A 170 -4.82 -5.79 -13.02
N THR A 171 -4.28 -5.77 -11.83
CA THR A 171 -4.25 -6.90 -10.90
C THR A 171 -5.28 -6.64 -9.81
N ASN A 172 -6.28 -7.52 -9.67
CA ASN A 172 -7.38 -7.31 -8.73
C ASN A 172 -7.17 -8.00 -7.39
N ASP A 173 -6.37 -9.06 -7.35
CA ASP A 173 -6.12 -9.85 -6.15
C ASP A 173 -4.68 -10.39 -6.15
N ILE A 174 -4.17 -10.78 -4.97
CA ILE A 174 -2.81 -11.28 -4.82
C ILE A 174 -2.73 -12.32 -3.70
N CYS A 175 -2.09 -13.45 -3.98
CA CYS A 175 -1.96 -14.55 -3.04
C CYS A 175 -0.54 -15.14 -3.07
N PRO A 176 0.23 -15.08 -1.96
CA PRO A 176 1.47 -15.84 -1.84
C PRO A 176 1.18 -17.31 -1.55
N ASP A 177 1.98 -18.21 -2.11
CA ASP A 177 2.01 -19.61 -1.70
C ASP A 177 2.98 -19.82 -0.51
N GLY A 178 2.95 -20.99 0.10
CA GLY A 178 3.85 -21.32 1.21
C GLY A 178 5.31 -21.57 0.79
N PHE A 179 5.65 -21.42 -0.50
CA PHE A 179 6.95 -21.74 -1.08
C PHE A 179 7.72 -20.50 -1.55
N GLY A 180 7.15 -19.31 -1.38
CA GLY A 180 7.76 -18.05 -1.77
C GLY A 180 7.37 -17.54 -3.15
N ASN A 181 6.44 -18.20 -3.86
CA ASN A 181 5.86 -17.65 -5.07
C ASN A 181 4.66 -16.78 -4.75
N VAL A 182 4.34 -15.86 -5.64
CA VAL A 182 3.17 -15.01 -5.56
C VAL A 182 2.37 -15.07 -6.86
N TYR A 183 1.07 -15.15 -6.74
CA TYR A 183 0.10 -15.18 -7.85
C TYR A 183 -0.74 -13.91 -7.80
N ALA A 184 -0.95 -13.28 -8.94
CA ALA A 184 -1.71 -12.05 -9.07
C ALA A 184 -2.51 -12.02 -10.37
#